data_83e19e1a5c2e88173d36301914000439
#
_entry.id   83e19e1a5c2e88173d36301914000439
#
_cell.length_a   1.000
_cell.length_b   1.000
_cell.length_c   1.000
_cell.angle_alpha   90.00
_cell.angle_beta   90.00
_cell.angle_gamma   90.00
#
_symmetry.space_group_name_H-M   'P 1'
#
loop_
_entity.id
_entity.type
_entity.pdbx_description
1 polymer ?
#
loop_
_entity_poly.entity_id
_entity_poly.type
_entity_poly.pdbx_seq_one_letter_code
_entity_poly.pdbx_strand_id
1 'polypeptide(L)'
;MAINPKIDLAIEATLIAATTEWLEKIVIGLNLCPFAKAVHVKNQIRYVVSSANNSDVLLADLKKELCLLVAADPEQIETTLLIHPEMLTDFVEYNDFLSVCESAIEELELDGILQVASFHPQYQFADTKIDDVTNYTNRSPYPMLHLLREASVTRALESFPDAAGIYKKNIATLQKLGKVRVVAMSAAFTRETSTKKN
;
A
#
# COMPACT_ATOMS: atom_id res chain seq x y z
N MET A 1 24.91 -6.93 -15.31
CA MET A 1 24.42 -6.40 -14.03
C MET A 1 23.88 -5.01 -14.30
N ALA A 2 22.58 -4.84 -14.38
CA ALA A 2 21.97 -3.51 -14.51
C ALA A 2 22.13 -2.79 -13.16
N ILE A 3 22.83 -1.67 -13.16
CA ILE A 3 22.95 -0.81 -11.98
C ILE A 3 21.58 -0.16 -11.81
N ASN A 4 20.84 -0.56 -10.77
CA ASN A 4 19.58 0.08 -10.42
C ASN A 4 19.88 1.56 -10.09
N PRO A 5 19.35 2.56 -10.79
CA PRO A 5 19.61 3.96 -10.47
C PRO A 5 19.08 4.20 -9.05
N LYS A 6 19.97 4.68 -8.16
CA LYS A 6 19.54 5.08 -6.81
C LYS A 6 18.58 6.26 -6.95
N ILE A 7 17.42 6.16 -6.34
CA ILE A 7 16.52 7.30 -6.17
C ILE A 7 17.26 8.39 -5.38
N ASP A 8 17.09 9.64 -5.80
CA ASP A 8 17.56 10.79 -5.03
C ASP A 8 16.91 10.77 -3.64
N LEU A 9 17.71 10.92 -2.58
CA LEU A 9 17.24 10.89 -1.19
C LEU A 9 16.15 11.93 -0.90
N ALA A 10 16.17 13.07 -1.58
CA ALA A 10 15.15 14.09 -1.44
C ALA A 10 13.81 13.67 -2.08
N ILE A 11 13.88 12.96 -3.22
CA ILE A 11 12.70 12.39 -3.88
C ILE A 11 12.13 11.26 -3.01
N GLU A 12 12.98 10.36 -2.52
CA GLU A 12 12.57 9.26 -1.63
C GLU A 12 11.85 9.79 -0.39
N ALA A 13 12.43 10.80 0.28
CA ALA A 13 11.82 11.43 1.45
C ALA A 13 10.46 12.06 1.12
N THR A 14 10.31 12.69 -0.05
CA THR A 14 9.04 13.28 -0.50
C THR A 14 7.96 12.21 -0.71
N LEU A 15 8.31 11.09 -1.35
CA LEU A 15 7.37 9.98 -1.60
C LEU A 15 6.92 9.33 -0.30
N ILE A 16 7.85 9.11 0.64
CA ILE A 16 7.54 8.58 1.97
C ILE A 16 6.65 9.55 2.75
N ALA A 17 6.96 10.85 2.74
CA ALA A 17 6.16 11.86 3.43
C ALA A 17 4.72 11.91 2.91
N ALA A 18 4.53 11.92 1.58
CA ALA A 18 3.20 11.90 0.97
C ALA A 18 2.42 10.61 1.31
N THR A 19 3.09 9.46 1.35
CA THR A 19 2.50 8.18 1.73
C THR A 19 2.11 8.17 3.21
N THR A 20 2.96 8.71 4.09
CA THR A 20 2.69 8.83 5.53
C THR A 20 1.51 9.77 5.78
N GLU A 21 1.45 10.91 5.11
CA GLU A 21 0.34 11.85 5.22
C GLU A 21 -0.99 11.25 4.74
N TRP A 22 -0.97 10.48 3.65
CA TRP A 22 -2.13 9.72 3.18
C TRP A 22 -2.57 8.68 4.23
N LEU A 23 -1.63 7.93 4.81
CA LEU A 23 -1.93 6.96 5.86
C LEU A 23 -2.61 7.63 7.06
N GLU A 24 -2.07 8.76 7.52
CA GLU A 24 -2.59 9.50 8.67
C GLU A 24 -3.98 10.11 8.40
N LYS A 25 -4.13 10.79 7.26
CA LYS A 25 -5.35 11.58 6.99
C LYS A 25 -6.48 10.76 6.40
N ILE A 26 -6.17 9.76 5.56
CA ILE A 26 -7.17 8.93 4.89
C ILE A 26 -7.36 7.63 5.64
N VAL A 27 -6.35 6.78 5.75
CA VAL A 27 -6.52 5.43 6.28
C VAL A 27 -6.88 5.47 7.77
N ILE A 28 -6.11 6.20 8.58
CA ILE A 28 -6.32 6.35 10.02
C ILE A 28 -7.43 7.37 10.30
N GLY A 29 -7.37 8.54 9.64
CA GLY A 29 -8.30 9.64 9.87
C GLY A 29 -9.77 9.31 9.55
N LEU A 30 -10.01 8.49 8.53
CA LEU A 30 -11.35 7.99 8.18
C LEU A 30 -11.64 6.61 8.79
N ASN A 31 -10.69 6.06 9.56
CA ASN A 31 -10.78 4.73 10.17
C ASN A 31 -11.08 3.62 9.16
N LEU A 32 -10.44 3.68 7.97
CA LEU A 32 -10.58 2.67 6.93
C LEU A 32 -9.88 1.36 7.28
N CYS A 33 -8.80 1.43 8.07
CA CYS A 33 -8.12 0.28 8.66
C CYS A 33 -7.95 0.50 10.17
N PRO A 34 -8.72 -0.20 11.03
CA PRO A 34 -8.66 -0.01 12.47
C PRO A 34 -7.30 -0.39 13.10
N PHE A 35 -6.50 -1.18 12.38
CA PHE A 35 -5.21 -1.68 12.84
C PHE A 35 -4.04 -0.74 12.52
N ALA A 36 -4.17 0.09 11.49
CA ALA A 36 -3.11 0.97 10.99
C ALA A 36 -2.59 1.94 12.05
N LYS A 37 -3.47 2.46 12.91
CA LYS A 37 -3.09 3.44 13.94
C LYS A 37 -2.09 2.89 14.95
N ALA A 38 -2.26 1.64 15.39
CA ALA A 38 -1.40 1.04 16.41
C ALA A 38 0.04 0.87 15.91
N VAL A 39 0.22 0.30 14.72
CA VAL A 39 1.54 0.09 14.10
C VAL A 39 2.20 1.41 13.71
N HIS A 40 1.40 2.41 13.28
CA HIS A 40 1.91 3.74 12.95
C HIS A 40 2.47 4.46 14.19
N VAL A 41 1.72 4.51 15.30
CA VAL A 41 2.15 5.17 16.55
C VAL A 41 3.38 4.50 17.16
N LYS A 42 3.53 3.19 17.00
CA LYS A 42 4.69 2.42 17.46
C LYS A 42 5.91 2.53 16.52
N ASN A 43 5.80 3.24 15.38
CA ASN A 43 6.85 3.32 14.34
C ASN A 43 7.27 1.95 13.79
N GLN A 44 6.34 1.01 13.64
CA GLN A 44 6.57 -0.35 13.17
C GLN A 44 6.30 -0.54 11.67
N ILE A 45 6.06 0.55 10.94
CA ILE A 45 5.87 0.54 9.48
C ILE A 45 7.20 0.83 8.80
N ARG A 46 7.68 -0.11 8.00
CA ARG A 46 8.82 0.11 7.12
C ARG A 46 8.34 0.68 5.78
N TYR A 47 8.84 1.86 5.41
CA TYR A 47 8.61 2.48 4.11
C TYR A 47 9.82 2.22 3.22
N VAL A 48 9.60 1.71 2.02
CA VAL A 48 10.64 1.44 1.03
C VAL A 48 10.20 1.98 -0.31
N VAL A 49 11.05 2.75 -0.97
CA VAL A 49 10.81 3.23 -2.32
C VAL A 49 11.66 2.43 -3.30
N SER A 50 11.01 1.71 -4.21
CA SER A 50 11.66 0.98 -5.29
C SER A 50 12.00 1.93 -6.43
N SER A 51 13.21 1.84 -6.94
CA SER A 51 13.67 2.49 -8.17
C SER A 51 13.53 1.58 -9.40
N ALA A 52 12.71 0.53 -9.29
CA ALA A 52 12.49 -0.41 -10.39
C ALA A 52 11.96 0.31 -11.63
N ASN A 53 12.50 -0.06 -12.77
CA ASN A 53 12.09 0.40 -14.09
C ASN A 53 11.63 -0.75 -15.01
N ASN A 54 11.54 -1.94 -14.45
CA ASN A 54 10.96 -3.15 -15.07
C ASN A 54 10.48 -4.13 -14.01
N SER A 55 9.66 -5.10 -14.43
CA SER A 55 9.01 -6.05 -13.52
C SER A 55 9.99 -6.98 -12.79
N ASP A 56 11.10 -7.37 -13.43
CA ASP A 56 12.09 -8.25 -12.80
C ASP A 56 12.79 -7.58 -11.62
N VAL A 57 13.11 -6.28 -11.76
CA VAL A 57 13.71 -5.48 -10.68
C VAL A 57 12.71 -5.26 -9.55
N LEU A 58 11.44 -4.96 -9.86
CA LEU A 58 10.40 -4.83 -8.86
C LEU A 58 10.16 -6.14 -8.11
N LEU A 59 10.16 -7.28 -8.81
CA LEU A 59 10.05 -8.60 -8.21
C LEU A 59 11.24 -8.90 -7.28
N ALA A 60 12.46 -8.52 -7.68
CA ALA A 60 13.64 -8.69 -6.83
C ALA A 60 13.55 -7.83 -5.56
N ASP A 61 13.08 -6.58 -5.67
CA ASP A 61 12.83 -5.71 -4.52
C ASP A 61 11.74 -6.31 -3.61
N LEU A 62 10.64 -6.82 -4.17
CA LEU A 62 9.58 -7.50 -3.42
C LEU A 62 10.12 -8.70 -2.63
N LYS A 63 10.83 -9.63 -3.30
CA LYS A 63 11.42 -10.81 -2.65
C LYS A 63 12.37 -10.43 -1.52
N LYS A 64 13.20 -9.41 -1.72
CA LYS A 64 14.10 -8.88 -0.70
C LYS A 64 13.32 -8.37 0.52
N GLU A 65 12.27 -7.59 0.31
CA GLU A 65 11.48 -7.03 1.42
C GLU A 65 10.61 -8.10 2.12
N LEU A 66 10.14 -9.14 1.42
CA LEU A 66 9.49 -10.31 2.03
C LEU A 66 10.45 -11.06 2.96
N CYS A 67 11.67 -11.37 2.48
CA CYS A 67 12.70 -12.03 3.29
C CYS A 67 13.11 -11.16 4.50
N LEU A 68 13.21 -9.85 4.33
CA LEU A 68 13.52 -8.94 5.42
C LEU A 68 12.38 -8.92 6.44
N LEU A 69 11.14 -8.81 5.99
CA LEU A 69 9.98 -8.75 6.88
C LEU A 69 9.87 -10.03 7.71
N VAL A 70 9.98 -11.22 7.12
CA VAL A 70 9.88 -12.49 7.86
C VAL A 70 10.99 -12.64 8.91
N ALA A 71 12.21 -12.16 8.62
CA ALA A 71 13.35 -12.23 9.53
C ALA A 71 13.33 -11.16 10.64
N ALA A 72 12.63 -10.06 10.45
CA ALA A 72 12.59 -8.95 11.39
C ALA A 72 11.72 -9.27 12.61
N ASP A 73 12.10 -8.71 13.77
CA ASP A 73 11.26 -8.70 14.97
C ASP A 73 9.98 -7.88 14.68
N PRO A 74 8.77 -8.45 14.87
CA PRO A 74 7.51 -7.73 14.70
C PRO A 74 7.39 -6.46 15.55
N GLU A 75 8.05 -6.41 16.72
CA GLU A 75 8.07 -5.19 17.54
C GLU A 75 8.92 -4.07 16.93
N GLN A 76 9.76 -4.38 15.93
CA GLN A 76 10.56 -3.40 15.20
C GLN A 76 9.94 -3.11 13.81
N ILE A 77 9.57 -4.16 13.08
CA ILE A 77 8.95 -4.06 11.74
C ILE A 77 7.76 -5.01 11.70
N GLU A 78 6.57 -4.47 11.86
CA GLU A 78 5.32 -5.22 11.79
C GLU A 78 4.85 -5.37 10.35
N THR A 79 5.09 -4.36 9.52
CA THR A 79 4.63 -4.32 8.13
C THR A 79 5.54 -3.48 7.25
N THR A 80 5.51 -3.72 5.93
CA THR A 80 6.27 -2.95 4.95
C THR A 80 5.35 -2.38 3.86
N LEU A 81 5.53 -1.10 3.53
CA LEU A 81 4.95 -0.46 2.36
C LEU A 81 6.04 -0.32 1.29
N LEU A 82 6.00 -1.15 0.26
CA LEU A 82 6.88 -1.08 -0.91
C LEU A 82 6.23 -0.18 -1.96
N ILE A 83 6.73 1.05 -2.08
CA ILE A 83 6.25 2.10 -2.98
C ILE A 83 7.03 2.01 -4.28
N HIS A 84 6.36 1.93 -5.44
CA HIS A 84 7.01 1.81 -6.76
C HIS A 84 6.42 2.82 -7.76
N PRO A 85 6.77 4.13 -7.59
CA PRO A 85 6.09 5.24 -8.26
C PRO A 85 6.20 5.25 -9.78
N GLU A 86 7.27 4.64 -10.34
CA GLU A 86 7.56 4.59 -11.78
C GLU A 86 7.09 3.29 -12.44
N MET A 87 6.65 2.30 -11.65
CA MET A 87 6.26 0.98 -12.15
C MET A 87 4.79 0.68 -11.90
N LEU A 88 4.18 -0.04 -12.87
CA LEU A 88 2.79 -0.50 -12.78
C LEU A 88 1.84 0.68 -12.49
N THR A 89 2.02 1.78 -13.21
CA THR A 89 1.18 2.98 -13.08
C THR A 89 -0.19 2.82 -13.73
N ASP A 90 -0.36 1.85 -14.63
CA ASP A 90 -1.66 1.35 -15.10
C ASP A 90 -2.22 0.33 -14.11
N PHE A 91 -3.51 0.46 -13.78
CA PHE A 91 -4.13 -0.41 -12.76
C PHE A 91 -4.31 -1.86 -13.25
N VAL A 92 -4.51 -2.09 -14.54
CA VAL A 92 -4.68 -3.46 -15.06
C VAL A 92 -3.34 -4.20 -14.99
N GLU A 93 -2.25 -3.56 -15.45
CA GLU A 93 -0.90 -4.12 -15.33
C GLU A 93 -0.52 -4.37 -13.86
N TYR A 94 -0.88 -3.45 -12.95
CA TYR A 94 -0.68 -3.61 -11.53
C TYR A 94 -1.45 -4.82 -10.97
N ASN A 95 -2.71 -4.94 -11.34
CA ASN A 95 -3.56 -6.05 -10.88
C ASN A 95 -3.05 -7.41 -11.38
N ASP A 96 -2.57 -7.49 -12.64
CA ASP A 96 -1.96 -8.70 -13.19
C ASP A 96 -0.68 -9.08 -12.46
N PHE A 97 0.11 -8.10 -12.00
CA PHE A 97 1.33 -8.32 -11.24
C PHE A 97 1.07 -8.93 -9.85
N LEU A 98 -0.14 -8.83 -9.29
CA LEU A 98 -0.47 -9.45 -8.00
C LEU A 98 -0.32 -10.97 -8.03
N SER A 99 -0.59 -11.63 -9.17
CA SER A 99 -0.35 -13.05 -9.35
C SER A 99 1.14 -13.40 -9.27
N VAL A 100 2.01 -12.50 -9.72
CA VAL A 100 3.48 -12.64 -9.59
C VAL A 100 3.89 -12.48 -8.13
N CYS A 101 3.23 -11.60 -7.37
CA CYS A 101 3.46 -11.46 -5.92
C CYS A 101 3.09 -12.74 -5.17
N GLU A 102 1.95 -13.34 -5.49
CA GLU A 102 1.51 -14.63 -4.91
C GLU A 102 2.53 -15.74 -5.21
N SER A 103 2.94 -15.86 -6.49
CA SER A 103 3.97 -16.85 -6.88
C SER A 103 5.30 -16.62 -6.16
N ALA A 104 5.68 -15.37 -5.89
CA ALA A 104 6.90 -15.07 -5.14
C ALA A 104 6.80 -15.50 -3.66
N ILE A 105 5.63 -15.37 -3.04
CA ILE A 105 5.36 -15.84 -1.68
C ILE A 105 5.47 -17.35 -1.61
N GLU A 106 4.85 -18.07 -2.57
CA GLU A 106 4.94 -19.53 -2.67
C GLU A 106 6.38 -20.01 -2.89
N GLU A 107 7.12 -19.40 -3.83
CA GLU A 107 8.52 -19.74 -4.13
C GLU A 107 9.44 -19.56 -2.91
N LEU A 108 9.16 -18.57 -2.06
CA LEU A 108 9.90 -18.30 -0.84
C LEU A 108 9.42 -19.12 0.37
N GLU A 109 8.44 -20.02 0.18
CA GLU A 109 7.82 -20.83 1.24
C GLU A 109 7.21 -19.95 2.37
N LEU A 110 6.63 -18.80 2.00
CA LEU A 110 6.04 -17.82 2.92
C LEU A 110 4.50 -17.85 2.92
N ASP A 111 3.89 -18.81 2.24
CA ASP A 111 2.44 -19.01 2.26
C ASP A 111 1.96 -19.29 3.69
N GLY A 112 0.86 -18.63 4.10
CA GLY A 112 0.38 -18.67 5.49
C GLY A 112 1.22 -17.88 6.50
N ILE A 113 2.32 -17.24 6.08
CA ILE A 113 3.19 -16.42 6.93
C ILE A 113 3.06 -14.94 6.57
N LEU A 114 3.17 -14.62 5.29
CA LEU A 114 3.03 -13.26 4.76
C LEU A 114 1.98 -13.20 3.65
N GLN A 115 1.38 -12.04 3.49
CA GLN A 115 0.48 -11.73 2.38
C GLN A 115 0.75 -10.34 1.82
N VAL A 116 0.32 -10.07 0.58
CA VAL A 116 0.38 -8.76 -0.06
C VAL A 116 -1.02 -8.18 -0.18
N ALA A 117 -1.22 -6.99 0.38
CA ALA A 117 -2.40 -6.18 0.12
C ALA A 117 -2.08 -5.10 -0.92
N SER A 118 -3.05 -4.81 -1.77
CA SER A 118 -2.88 -3.96 -2.96
C SER A 118 -3.41 -2.55 -2.74
N PHE A 119 -2.60 -1.55 -3.12
CA PHE A 119 -2.97 -0.13 -3.14
C PHE A 119 -2.48 0.54 -4.41
N HIS A 120 -3.36 1.28 -5.09
CA HIS A 120 -3.03 1.92 -6.36
C HIS A 120 -3.80 3.25 -6.53
N PRO A 121 -3.24 4.30 -7.18
CA PRO A 121 -3.96 5.55 -7.40
C PRO A 121 -5.29 5.40 -8.16
N GLN A 122 -5.36 4.43 -9.07
CA GLN A 122 -6.53 4.12 -9.88
C GLN A 122 -7.24 2.84 -9.44
N TYR A 123 -7.09 2.44 -8.16
CA TYR A 123 -7.70 1.21 -7.67
C TYR A 123 -9.20 1.15 -7.98
N GLN A 124 -9.66 0.00 -8.45
CA GLN A 124 -11.05 -0.28 -8.75
C GLN A 124 -11.43 -1.67 -8.25
N PHE A 125 -12.43 -1.75 -7.38
CA PHE A 125 -13.00 -3.04 -6.99
C PHE A 125 -13.81 -3.65 -8.13
N ALA A 126 -13.86 -4.98 -8.18
CA ALA A 126 -14.76 -5.70 -9.08
C ALA A 126 -16.21 -5.19 -8.89
N ASP A 127 -16.96 -5.14 -9.99
CA ASP A 127 -18.36 -4.69 -10.01
C ASP A 127 -18.60 -3.23 -9.65
N THR A 128 -17.55 -2.41 -9.47
CA THR A 128 -17.67 -0.96 -9.29
C THR A 128 -17.36 -0.20 -10.58
N LYS A 129 -17.87 1.03 -10.68
CA LYS A 129 -17.43 1.97 -11.73
C LYS A 129 -16.09 2.59 -11.35
N ILE A 130 -15.30 3.00 -12.36
CA ILE A 130 -14.00 3.66 -12.13
C ILE A 130 -14.12 4.90 -11.23
N ASP A 131 -15.25 5.58 -11.27
CA ASP A 131 -15.51 6.80 -10.52
C ASP A 131 -16.27 6.57 -9.20
N ASP A 132 -16.48 5.31 -8.80
CA ASP A 132 -17.12 4.97 -7.54
C ASP A 132 -16.24 5.40 -6.35
N VAL A 133 -16.88 6.11 -5.41
CA VAL A 133 -16.18 6.62 -4.22
C VAL A 133 -15.64 5.50 -3.32
N THR A 134 -16.25 4.32 -3.37
CA THR A 134 -15.83 3.18 -2.53
C THR A 134 -14.45 2.64 -2.90
N ASN A 135 -14.00 2.88 -4.15
CA ASN A 135 -12.65 2.53 -4.60
C ASN A 135 -11.55 3.24 -3.78
N TYR A 136 -11.88 4.38 -3.16
CA TYR A 136 -10.93 5.13 -2.32
C TYR A 136 -10.53 4.40 -1.04
N THR A 137 -11.15 3.28 -0.71
CA THR A 137 -10.68 2.39 0.36
C THR A 137 -9.25 1.93 0.08
N ASN A 138 -8.92 1.63 -1.19
CA ASN A 138 -7.60 1.12 -1.59
C ASN A 138 -6.85 2.07 -2.54
N ARG A 139 -7.37 3.30 -2.76
CA ARG A 139 -6.63 4.31 -3.52
C ARG A 139 -5.56 4.97 -2.67
N SER A 140 -4.35 5.00 -3.20
CA SER A 140 -3.13 5.51 -2.58
C SER A 140 -2.47 6.59 -3.45
N PRO A 141 -1.51 7.38 -2.92
CA PRO A 141 -0.79 8.39 -3.72
C PRO A 141 0.01 7.79 -4.88
N TYR A 142 0.58 6.62 -4.66
CA TYR A 142 1.44 5.90 -5.61
C TYR A 142 1.03 4.44 -5.64
N PRO A 143 1.37 3.69 -6.73
CA PRO A 143 1.29 2.24 -6.71
C PRO A 143 2.17 1.69 -5.60
N MET A 144 1.64 0.78 -4.76
CA MET A 144 2.40 0.17 -3.68
C MET A 144 1.90 -1.22 -3.34
N LEU A 145 2.81 -2.05 -2.87
CA LEU A 145 2.53 -3.37 -2.32
C LEU A 145 2.67 -3.30 -0.79
N HIS A 146 1.65 -3.68 -0.08
CA HIS A 146 1.63 -3.66 1.38
C HIS A 146 1.85 -5.08 1.90
N LEU A 147 3.04 -5.33 2.45
CA LEU A 147 3.45 -6.63 2.96
C LEU A 147 2.98 -6.78 4.40
N LEU A 148 2.22 -7.81 4.69
CA LEU A 148 1.55 -8.05 5.97
C LEU A 148 1.93 -9.42 6.53
N ARG A 149 2.03 -9.51 7.85
CA ARG A 149 2.13 -10.79 8.57
C ARG A 149 0.73 -11.37 8.75
N GLU A 150 0.48 -12.59 8.29
CA GLU A 150 -0.84 -13.22 8.42
C GLU A 150 -1.24 -13.43 9.89
N ALA A 151 -0.29 -13.80 10.74
CA ALA A 151 -0.54 -13.92 12.17
C ALA A 151 -1.02 -12.60 12.81
N SER A 152 -0.55 -11.46 12.32
CA SER A 152 -0.97 -10.15 12.82
C SER A 152 -2.35 -9.76 12.30
N VAL A 153 -2.63 -10.07 11.05
CA VAL A 153 -3.98 -9.90 10.46
C VAL A 153 -4.99 -10.75 11.23
N THR A 154 -4.68 -12.01 11.50
CA THR A 154 -5.53 -12.94 12.26
C THR A 154 -5.83 -12.41 13.66
N ARG A 155 -4.81 -12.02 14.45
CA ARG A 155 -4.98 -11.41 15.78
C ARG A 155 -5.83 -10.14 15.73
N ALA A 156 -5.63 -9.35 14.70
CA ALA A 156 -6.38 -8.13 14.50
C ALA A 156 -7.87 -8.43 14.23
N LEU A 157 -8.17 -9.42 13.40
CA LEU A 157 -9.53 -9.86 13.11
C LEU A 157 -10.23 -10.50 14.33
N GLU A 158 -9.50 -11.26 15.14
CA GLU A 158 -10.02 -11.82 16.41
C GLU A 158 -10.48 -10.73 17.38
N SER A 159 -9.78 -9.58 17.37
CA SER A 159 -10.14 -8.42 18.18
C SER A 159 -11.33 -7.63 17.63
N PHE A 160 -11.75 -7.94 16.39
CA PHE A 160 -12.87 -7.31 15.71
C PHE A 160 -13.90 -8.36 15.29
N PRO A 161 -14.97 -8.56 16.11
CA PRO A 161 -15.95 -9.63 15.88
C PRO A 161 -16.68 -9.59 14.53
N ASP A 162 -16.60 -8.46 13.81
CA ASP A 162 -17.24 -8.24 12.52
C ASP A 162 -16.23 -7.73 11.48
N ALA A 163 -15.31 -8.61 11.03
CA ALA A 163 -14.35 -8.29 9.97
C ALA A 163 -15.06 -7.90 8.66
N ALA A 164 -16.17 -8.56 8.31
CA ALA A 164 -17.01 -8.20 7.17
C ALA A 164 -17.66 -6.79 7.35
N GLY A 165 -17.85 -6.36 8.59
CA GLY A 165 -18.34 -5.03 8.92
C GLY A 165 -17.32 -3.92 8.64
N ILE A 166 -16.02 -4.21 8.61
CA ILE A 166 -15.00 -3.20 8.27
C ILE A 166 -15.23 -2.70 6.84
N TYR A 167 -15.38 -3.61 5.88
CA TYR A 167 -15.66 -3.26 4.49
C TYR A 167 -16.94 -2.43 4.34
N LYS A 168 -18.03 -2.86 4.99
CA LYS A 168 -19.32 -2.15 4.98
C LYS A 168 -19.21 -0.75 5.61
N LYS A 169 -18.44 -0.61 6.71
CA LYS A 169 -18.17 0.68 7.36
C LYS A 169 -17.35 1.59 6.45
N ASN A 170 -16.37 1.08 5.73
CA ASN A 170 -15.58 1.83 4.77
C ASN A 170 -16.46 2.39 3.66
N ILE A 171 -17.31 1.56 3.05
CA ILE A 171 -18.31 1.99 2.04
C ILE A 171 -19.17 3.11 2.61
N ALA A 172 -19.82 2.91 3.75
CA ALA A 172 -20.71 3.89 4.36
C ALA A 172 -19.98 5.20 4.70
N THR A 173 -18.73 5.13 5.19
CA THR A 173 -17.91 6.30 5.50
C THR A 173 -17.60 7.11 4.24
N LEU A 174 -17.15 6.46 3.17
CA LEU A 174 -16.79 7.12 1.92
C LEU A 174 -18.02 7.69 1.21
N GLN A 175 -19.14 6.97 1.20
CA GLN A 175 -20.42 7.47 0.64
C GLN A 175 -20.94 8.69 1.41
N LYS A 176 -20.88 8.66 2.75
CA LYS A 176 -21.28 9.80 3.60
C LYS A 176 -20.38 11.01 3.39
N LEU A 177 -19.09 10.81 3.19
CA LEU A 177 -18.13 11.88 2.93
C LEU A 177 -18.37 12.52 1.56
N GLY A 178 -18.76 11.71 0.59
CA GLY A 178 -19.08 12.10 -0.79
C GLY A 178 -17.84 12.27 -1.67
N LYS A 179 -18.03 12.05 -2.97
CA LYS A 179 -16.95 12.00 -3.97
C LYS A 179 -16.09 13.27 -3.99
N VAL A 180 -16.72 14.45 -3.99
CA VAL A 180 -15.98 15.73 -4.09
C VAL A 180 -14.96 15.88 -2.95
N ARG A 181 -15.36 15.55 -1.73
CA ARG A 181 -14.51 15.70 -0.56
C ARG A 181 -13.41 14.65 -0.52
N VAL A 182 -13.71 13.40 -0.85
CA VAL A 182 -12.73 12.30 -0.91
C VAL A 182 -11.68 12.59 -1.97
N VAL A 183 -12.09 13.01 -3.18
CA VAL A 183 -11.18 13.39 -4.28
C VAL A 183 -10.27 14.55 -3.84
N ALA A 184 -10.83 15.59 -3.22
CA ALA A 184 -10.04 16.74 -2.76
C ALA A 184 -9.00 16.34 -1.69
N MET A 185 -9.36 15.46 -0.76
CA MET A 185 -8.44 14.94 0.24
C MET A 185 -7.31 14.13 -0.42
N SER A 186 -7.64 13.24 -1.36
CA SER A 186 -6.66 12.38 -2.03
C SER A 186 -5.74 13.16 -2.97
N ALA A 187 -6.24 14.17 -3.68
CA ALA A 187 -5.45 15.01 -4.57
C ALA A 187 -4.39 15.87 -3.84
N ALA A 188 -4.52 16.06 -2.54
CA ALA A 188 -3.54 16.82 -1.76
C ALA A 188 -2.18 16.11 -1.72
N PHE A 189 -2.14 14.76 -1.79
CA PHE A 189 -0.91 13.97 -1.65
C PHE A 189 -0.16 13.73 -2.97
N THR A 190 -0.78 14.01 -4.12
CA THR A 190 -0.17 13.76 -5.45
C THR A 190 0.38 15.02 -6.11
N ARG A 191 0.20 16.21 -5.51
CA ARG A 191 0.52 17.50 -6.15
C ARG A 191 2.00 17.86 -6.21
N GLU A 192 2.88 17.24 -5.44
CA GLU A 192 4.27 17.68 -5.32
C GLU A 192 5.26 17.04 -6.30
N THR A 193 4.87 15.99 -7.04
CA THR A 193 5.79 15.31 -7.97
C THR A 193 5.76 15.85 -9.40
N SER A 194 4.80 16.72 -9.75
CA SER A 194 4.62 17.27 -11.11
C SER A 194 5.46 18.52 -11.42
N THR A 195 6.21 19.05 -10.50
CA THR A 195 6.96 20.30 -10.69
C THR A 195 8.47 20.10 -10.80
N LYS A 196 8.95 19.30 -11.74
CA LYS A 196 10.30 19.46 -12.32
C LYS A 196 10.49 18.54 -13.52
N LYS A 197 9.84 18.88 -14.65
CA LYS A 197 10.35 18.59 -15.99
C LYS A 197 10.34 19.92 -16.73
N ASN A 198 11.42 20.66 -16.58
CA ASN A 198 11.89 21.66 -17.55
C ASN A 198 13.33 21.32 -17.90
#